data_20a54f4e326b06b04aa4c06aa3cc453a
#
_entry.id   20a54f4e326b06b04aa4c06aa3cc453a
#
_cell.length_a   1.000
_cell.length_b   1.000
_cell.length_c   1.000
_cell.angle_alpha   90.00
_cell.angle_beta   90.00
_cell.angle_gamma   90.00
#
_symmetry.space_group_name_H-M   'P 1'
#
loop_
_entity.id
_entity.type
_entity.pdbx_description
1 polymer ?
#
loop_
_entity_poly.entity_id
_entity_poly.type
_entity_poly.pdbx_seq_one_letter_code
_entity_poly.pdbx_strand_id
1 'polypeptide(L)'
;MGMQAVLNFAVAGLRQKFKTGARLAAVIAIGGSLAACTSMGLDSVKKDPPKLSSKMMAQMSVKSMRPESPVLVRIFKQESGLEVWKIDKTGNYALLKTYPMCRWSGKLGPKMKTGDRQAPEGFYHVSAGMLNPNSQYYVSFNLGYPNRLESALGYTGEALMVHGACSSSGCYAMTDAQVGEIYAIVARALQGGQDRFQVQAYPFRMTARNMVAHRNDPNMPFWKTLKEGYDYFEVTRRQPKVSVCGRRYVFNSEFAEGEPADPLAACPPAVNQNDPLVASRLAEEQQKLAVAMSEGTSAPLSAYVDGGMHPSFRAILKSSGAKAMASQVSGTKYPISRPEAALADPFASVR
;
A
#
# COMPACT_ATOMS: atom_id res chain seq x y z
N MET A 1 30.99 42.30 44.44
CA MET A 1 31.66 41.86 45.65
C MET A 1 31.71 40.36 45.59
N GLY A 2 32.78 39.65 45.48
CA GLY A 2 34.20 39.68 45.64
C GLY A 2 34.59 38.26 45.41
N MET A 3 35.42 37.94 44.45
CA MET A 3 36.85 37.80 44.59
C MET A 3 37.31 36.46 45.20
N GLN A 4 37.87 35.62 44.31
CA GLN A 4 39.21 34.99 44.36
C GLN A 4 39.53 34.04 45.53
N ALA A 5 40.04 32.82 45.18
CA ALA A 5 41.39 32.44 45.56
C ALA A 5 41.88 31.18 44.78
N VAL A 6 42.98 31.40 44.12
CA VAL A 6 43.93 30.43 43.54
C VAL A 6 44.75 29.86 44.71
N LEU A 7 45.07 28.59 44.68
CA LEU A 7 46.39 28.13 45.22
C LEU A 7 46.88 26.85 44.50
N ASN A 8 48.02 27.00 43.89
CA ASN A 8 48.96 25.97 43.46
C ASN A 8 49.56 25.24 44.65
N PHE A 9 49.88 23.94 44.50
CA PHE A 9 51.11 23.38 45.05
C PHE A 9 51.68 22.30 44.15
N ALA A 10 52.97 22.44 43.93
CA ALA A 10 53.80 21.67 43.04
C ALA A 10 54.58 20.58 43.80
N VAL A 11 55.06 19.62 43.02
CA VAL A 11 56.33 18.85 43.16
C VAL A 11 56.43 17.80 44.23
N ALA A 12 56.58 16.54 43.78
CA ALA A 12 57.77 15.75 44.11
C ALA A 12 57.84 14.50 43.21
N GLY A 13 58.87 14.45 42.40
CA GLY A 13 59.22 13.27 41.62
C GLY A 13 59.91 12.20 42.47
N LEU A 14 59.70 10.98 42.08
CA LEU A 14 60.64 9.91 42.40
C LEU A 14 60.78 8.95 41.24
N ARG A 15 62.00 8.84 40.78
CA ARG A 15 62.44 7.89 39.75
C ARG A 15 62.31 6.45 40.26
N GLN A 16 61.75 5.58 39.44
CA GLN A 16 62.21 4.20 39.46
C GLN A 16 62.23 3.62 38.08
N LYS A 17 63.43 3.34 37.64
CA LYS A 17 63.77 2.63 36.38
C LYS A 17 63.53 1.13 36.54
N PHE A 18 63.38 0.50 35.38
CA PHE A 18 63.49 -0.92 35.05
C PHE A 18 62.24 -1.78 35.24
N LYS A 19 61.58 -2.08 34.14
CA LYS A 19 61.54 -3.39 33.46
C LYS A 19 60.66 -3.27 32.21
N THR A 20 61.24 -2.74 31.16
CA THR A 20 60.77 -2.85 29.79
C THR A 20 61.23 -4.17 29.24
N GLY A 21 60.33 -5.05 28.83
CA GLY A 21 60.74 -6.23 28.06
C GLY A 21 59.70 -7.33 27.85
N ALA A 22 58.65 -7.41 28.66
CA ALA A 22 57.77 -8.58 28.60
C ALA A 22 56.29 -8.26 28.38
N ARG A 23 55.93 -7.01 28.13
CA ARG A 23 54.50 -6.62 27.95
C ARG A 23 54.12 -6.16 26.54
N LEU A 24 55.09 -6.08 25.60
CA LEU A 24 54.79 -5.69 24.23
C LEU A 24 54.40 -6.83 23.30
N ALA A 25 54.69 -8.09 23.67
CA ALA A 25 54.35 -9.24 22.85
C ALA A 25 52.89 -9.75 23.07
N ALA A 26 52.23 -9.39 24.18
CA ALA A 26 50.89 -9.84 24.51
C ALA A 26 49.78 -8.91 23.91
N VAL A 27 50.12 -7.67 23.55
CA VAL A 27 49.11 -6.71 22.99
C VAL A 27 48.97 -6.87 21.46
N ILE A 28 49.97 -7.41 20.77
CA ILE A 28 49.90 -7.65 19.32
C ILE A 28 49.12 -8.93 18.98
N ALA A 29 49.04 -9.90 19.89
CA ALA A 29 48.29 -11.14 19.67
C ALA A 29 46.76 -10.97 19.87
N ILE A 30 46.29 -9.93 20.59
CA ILE A 30 44.87 -9.68 20.83
C ILE A 30 44.31 -8.72 19.74
N GLY A 31 45.17 -7.94 19.08
CA GLY A 31 44.75 -7.06 17.98
C GLY A 31 44.49 -7.77 16.65
N GLY A 32 45.05 -8.98 16.47
CA GLY A 32 44.87 -9.79 15.26
C GLY A 32 43.59 -10.61 15.17
N SER A 33 42.93 -10.87 16.30
CA SER A 33 41.71 -11.69 16.34
C SER A 33 40.42 -10.91 16.28
N LEU A 34 40.46 -9.57 16.37
CA LEU A 34 39.28 -8.69 16.22
C LEU A 34 39.10 -8.17 14.81
N ALA A 35 40.07 -8.35 13.92
CA ALA A 35 39.97 -7.95 12.50
C ALA A 35 39.37 -9.03 11.59
N ALA A 36 39.14 -10.26 12.11
CA ALA A 36 38.57 -11.36 11.31
C ALA A 36 37.03 -11.48 11.43
N CYS A 37 36.37 -10.64 12.24
CA CYS A 37 34.93 -10.69 12.41
C CYS A 37 34.17 -9.51 11.75
N THR A 38 34.87 -8.63 11.01
CA THR A 38 34.23 -7.47 10.37
C THR A 38 34.11 -7.59 8.83
N SER A 39 34.34 -8.77 8.26
CA SER A 39 34.13 -9.01 6.84
C SER A 39 33.24 -10.21 6.52
N MET A 40 32.41 -10.68 7.44
CA MET A 40 31.15 -11.29 7.00
C MET A 40 30.23 -10.15 6.60
N GLY A 41 30.52 -9.58 5.42
CA GLY A 41 29.60 -8.75 4.70
C GLY A 41 28.28 -9.50 4.65
N LEU A 42 27.28 -8.94 5.29
CA LEU A 42 25.90 -9.11 4.85
C LEU A 42 25.85 -8.56 3.42
N ASP A 43 26.42 -9.29 2.47
CA ASP A 43 26.02 -9.20 1.10
C ASP A 43 24.54 -9.55 1.12
N SER A 44 23.72 -8.53 1.27
CA SER A 44 22.32 -8.61 0.89
C SER A 44 22.34 -9.01 -0.58
N VAL A 45 22.19 -10.30 -0.84
CA VAL A 45 22.09 -10.84 -2.20
C VAL A 45 20.98 -10.02 -2.85
N LYS A 46 21.38 -9.05 -3.68
CA LYS A 46 20.43 -8.27 -4.46
C LYS A 46 19.66 -9.26 -5.30
N LYS A 47 18.41 -9.48 -4.93
CA LYS A 47 17.53 -10.34 -5.71
C LYS A 47 17.25 -9.66 -7.04
N ASP A 48 17.38 -10.40 -8.13
CA ASP A 48 16.87 -9.92 -9.41
C ASP A 48 15.38 -9.62 -9.27
N PRO A 49 14.93 -8.44 -9.70
CA PRO A 49 13.50 -8.13 -9.65
C PRO A 49 12.71 -9.10 -10.53
N PRO A 50 11.48 -9.46 -10.14
CA PRO A 50 10.62 -10.32 -10.92
C PRO A 50 10.47 -9.81 -12.36
N LYS A 51 10.51 -10.73 -13.33
CA LYS A 51 10.34 -10.45 -14.77
C LYS A 51 8.95 -10.89 -15.24
N LEU A 52 8.42 -10.23 -16.27
CA LEU A 52 7.19 -10.66 -16.91
C LEU A 52 7.37 -12.06 -17.52
N SER A 53 6.45 -12.97 -17.16
CA SER A 53 6.42 -14.30 -17.76
C SER A 53 5.92 -14.26 -19.20
N SER A 54 6.34 -15.24 -20.02
CA SER A 54 5.82 -15.41 -21.39
C SER A 54 4.30 -15.56 -21.42
N LYS A 55 3.72 -16.22 -20.41
CA LYS A 55 2.27 -16.35 -20.23
C LYS A 55 1.59 -14.99 -20.04
N MET A 56 2.15 -14.13 -19.20
CA MET A 56 1.60 -12.79 -18.96
C MET A 56 1.73 -11.92 -20.20
N MET A 57 2.86 -11.99 -20.92
CA MET A 57 3.05 -11.26 -22.17
C MET A 57 2.04 -11.71 -23.24
N ALA A 58 1.79 -13.00 -23.37
CA ALA A 58 0.76 -13.52 -24.26
C ALA A 58 -0.65 -13.05 -23.87
N GLN A 59 -0.98 -13.03 -22.57
CA GLN A 59 -2.27 -12.51 -22.08
C GLN A 59 -2.45 -11.01 -22.39
N MET A 60 -1.39 -10.21 -22.25
CA MET A 60 -1.41 -8.80 -22.65
C MET A 60 -1.63 -8.66 -24.16
N SER A 61 -0.93 -9.42 -24.98
CA SER A 61 -1.05 -9.40 -26.43
C SER A 61 -2.49 -9.71 -26.88
N VAL A 62 -3.11 -10.75 -26.33
CA VAL A 62 -4.52 -11.09 -26.61
C VAL A 62 -5.46 -9.94 -26.29
N LYS A 63 -5.17 -9.16 -25.27
CA LYS A 63 -5.96 -7.98 -24.85
C LYS A 63 -5.51 -6.69 -25.55
N SER A 64 -4.65 -6.77 -26.55
CA SER A 64 -4.09 -5.60 -27.27
C SER A 64 -3.40 -4.59 -26.32
N MET A 65 -2.73 -5.07 -25.28
CA MET A 65 -1.95 -4.32 -24.32
C MET A 65 -0.46 -4.57 -24.55
N ARG A 66 0.34 -3.49 -24.50
CA ARG A 66 1.80 -3.64 -24.53
C ARG A 66 2.33 -3.77 -23.10
N PRO A 67 3.46 -4.45 -22.86
CA PRO A 67 4.09 -4.49 -21.54
C PRO A 67 4.36 -3.09 -20.95
N GLU A 68 4.73 -2.14 -21.79
CA GLU A 68 5.03 -0.75 -21.43
C GLU A 68 3.79 0.15 -21.31
N SER A 69 2.60 -0.30 -21.77
CA SER A 69 1.38 0.50 -21.64
C SER A 69 1.12 0.90 -20.20
N PRO A 70 0.59 2.11 -19.94
CA PRO A 70 0.26 2.57 -18.60
C PRO A 70 -0.61 1.59 -17.84
N VAL A 71 -0.34 1.50 -16.54
CA VAL A 71 -1.03 0.62 -15.59
C VAL A 71 -1.78 1.44 -14.54
N LEU A 72 -2.87 0.87 -14.01
CA LEU A 72 -3.64 1.36 -12.87
C LEU A 72 -4.01 0.15 -12.01
N VAL A 73 -3.99 0.32 -10.69
CA VAL A 73 -4.34 -0.74 -9.73
C VAL A 73 -5.59 -0.33 -8.96
N ARG A 74 -6.51 -1.28 -8.79
CA ARG A 74 -7.69 -1.10 -7.94
C ARG A 74 -7.75 -2.18 -6.89
N ILE A 75 -8.03 -1.80 -5.65
CA ILE A 75 -8.08 -2.71 -4.49
C ILE A 75 -9.47 -2.61 -3.87
N PHE A 76 -10.06 -3.76 -3.54
CA PHE A 76 -11.37 -3.88 -2.91
C PHE A 76 -11.23 -4.71 -1.64
N LYS A 77 -11.37 -4.07 -0.47
CA LYS A 77 -11.13 -4.71 0.83
C LYS A 77 -12.15 -5.82 1.10
N GLN A 78 -13.45 -5.54 0.95
CA GLN A 78 -14.51 -6.51 1.23
C GLN A 78 -14.38 -7.76 0.37
N GLU A 79 -14.14 -7.59 -0.92
CA GLU A 79 -13.95 -8.69 -1.86
C GLU A 79 -12.57 -9.34 -1.73
N SER A 80 -11.67 -8.70 -0.97
CA SER A 80 -10.27 -9.09 -0.85
C SER A 80 -9.64 -9.34 -2.22
N GLY A 81 -9.82 -8.37 -3.12
CA GLY A 81 -9.38 -8.45 -4.51
C GLY A 81 -8.51 -7.27 -4.92
N LEU A 82 -7.50 -7.55 -5.77
CA LEU A 82 -6.68 -6.54 -6.42
C LEU A 82 -6.79 -6.71 -7.93
N GLU A 83 -7.14 -5.64 -8.62
CA GLU A 83 -7.24 -5.59 -10.07
C GLU A 83 -6.08 -4.81 -10.67
N VAL A 84 -5.49 -5.34 -11.73
CA VAL A 84 -4.53 -4.64 -12.56
C VAL A 84 -5.19 -4.32 -13.89
N TRP A 85 -5.22 -3.04 -14.21
CA TRP A 85 -5.75 -2.48 -15.44
C TRP A 85 -4.62 -1.90 -16.27
N LYS A 86 -4.69 -2.05 -17.59
CA LYS A 86 -3.71 -1.45 -18.53
C LYS A 86 -4.42 -0.79 -19.69
N ILE A 87 -3.80 0.26 -20.22
CA ILE A 87 -4.27 0.88 -21.45
C ILE A 87 -4.07 -0.11 -22.60
N ASP A 88 -5.15 -0.34 -23.34
CA ASP A 88 -5.19 -1.14 -24.56
C ASP A 88 -5.03 -0.26 -25.82
N LYS A 89 -5.21 -0.85 -27.00
CA LYS A 89 -5.12 -0.14 -28.29
C LYS A 89 -6.15 0.97 -28.47
N THR A 90 -7.24 1.00 -27.69
CA THR A 90 -8.27 2.06 -27.75
C THR A 90 -7.89 3.30 -26.94
N GLY A 91 -6.81 3.24 -26.18
CA GLY A 91 -6.40 4.31 -25.26
C GLY A 91 -7.16 4.32 -23.94
N ASN A 92 -7.98 3.31 -23.66
CA ASN A 92 -8.72 3.17 -22.42
C ASN A 92 -8.12 2.06 -21.54
N TYR A 93 -8.34 2.17 -20.23
CA TYR A 93 -7.98 1.09 -19.32
C TYR A 93 -8.92 -0.10 -19.51
N ALA A 94 -8.34 -1.27 -19.74
CA ALA A 94 -9.04 -2.54 -19.75
C ALA A 94 -8.46 -3.46 -18.67
N LEU A 95 -9.30 -4.34 -18.12
CA LEU A 95 -8.88 -5.26 -17.06
C LEU A 95 -7.90 -6.29 -17.60
N LEU A 96 -6.66 -6.24 -17.12
CA LEU A 96 -5.67 -7.26 -17.44
C LEU A 96 -5.92 -8.52 -16.62
N LYS A 97 -5.95 -8.39 -15.29
CA LYS A 97 -6.12 -9.52 -14.38
C LYS A 97 -6.64 -9.08 -13.01
N THR A 98 -7.43 -9.95 -12.38
CA THR A 98 -7.81 -9.85 -10.97
C THR A 98 -7.01 -10.87 -10.16
N TYR A 99 -6.48 -10.43 -9.03
CA TYR A 99 -5.72 -11.24 -8.09
C TYR A 99 -6.49 -11.37 -6.78
N PRO A 100 -6.74 -12.59 -6.31
CA PRO A 100 -7.27 -12.77 -4.96
C PRO A 100 -6.24 -12.31 -3.93
N MET A 101 -6.66 -11.46 -3.01
CA MET A 101 -5.80 -10.96 -1.95
C MET A 101 -5.74 -11.95 -0.80
N CYS A 102 -4.53 -12.28 -0.40
CA CYS A 102 -4.29 -13.25 0.65
C CYS A 102 -4.69 -12.72 2.02
N ARG A 103 -4.30 -11.48 2.32
CA ARG A 103 -4.62 -10.84 3.60
C ARG A 103 -4.60 -9.31 3.51
N TRP A 104 -5.50 -8.67 4.20
CA TRP A 104 -5.42 -7.28 4.63
C TRP A 104 -5.88 -7.19 6.08
N SER A 105 -5.54 -6.14 6.83
CA SER A 105 -5.84 -6.02 8.26
C SER A 105 -6.70 -4.80 8.57
N GLY A 106 -7.34 -4.83 9.74
CA GLY A 106 -8.25 -3.81 10.22
C GLY A 106 -9.70 -4.06 9.82
N LYS A 107 -10.44 -2.98 9.56
CA LYS A 107 -11.86 -2.98 9.19
C LYS A 107 -12.05 -2.23 7.87
N LEU A 108 -13.28 -2.16 7.37
CA LEU A 108 -13.64 -1.18 6.35
C LEU A 108 -13.57 0.22 6.96
N GLY A 109 -13.17 1.19 6.17
CA GLY A 109 -12.89 2.57 6.59
C GLY A 109 -11.44 2.99 6.40
N PRO A 110 -11.16 4.30 6.48
CA PRO A 110 -9.83 4.85 6.27
C PRO A 110 -8.87 4.45 7.40
N LYS A 111 -7.57 4.41 7.08
CA LYS A 111 -6.53 4.39 8.10
C LYS A 111 -6.37 5.81 8.65
N MET A 112 -6.19 5.95 9.97
CA MET A 112 -6.07 7.27 10.61
C MET A 112 -4.84 7.41 11.51
N LYS A 113 -4.33 6.34 12.11
CA LYS A 113 -3.27 6.42 13.13
C LYS A 113 -2.20 5.36 12.94
N THR A 114 -0.97 5.72 13.28
CA THR A 114 0.11 4.73 13.45
C THR A 114 -0.33 3.64 14.42
N GLY A 115 -0.08 2.38 14.09
CA GLY A 115 -0.41 1.24 14.95
C GLY A 115 -1.86 0.78 14.95
N ASP A 116 -2.78 1.45 14.23
CA ASP A 116 -4.19 1.04 14.12
C ASP A 116 -4.41 -0.24 13.29
N ARG A 117 -3.36 -0.74 12.65
CA ARG A 117 -3.36 -1.91 11.77
C ARG A 117 -4.38 -1.85 10.62
N GLN A 118 -4.83 -0.66 10.28
CA GLN A 118 -5.85 -0.42 9.27
C GLN A 118 -5.21 -0.34 7.88
N ALA A 119 -5.68 -1.15 6.94
CA ALA A 119 -5.34 -1.00 5.53
C ALA A 119 -6.05 0.25 4.97
N PRO A 120 -5.31 1.17 4.30
CA PRO A 120 -5.83 2.48 3.92
C PRO A 120 -6.84 2.40 2.77
N GLU A 121 -7.73 3.38 2.67
CA GLU A 121 -8.66 3.59 1.55
C GLU A 121 -8.44 4.99 0.98
N GLY A 122 -8.38 5.11 -0.34
CA GLY A 122 -8.12 6.40 -1.00
C GLY A 122 -7.46 6.25 -2.36
N PHE A 123 -6.93 7.38 -2.84
CA PHE A 123 -6.23 7.48 -4.12
C PHE A 123 -4.75 7.77 -3.88
N TYR A 124 -3.89 6.91 -4.41
CA TYR A 124 -2.44 6.97 -4.21
C TYR A 124 -1.72 6.96 -5.56
N HIS A 125 -0.50 7.48 -5.58
CA HIS A 125 0.34 7.49 -6.78
C HIS A 125 1.69 6.88 -6.46
N VAL A 126 2.05 5.85 -7.21
CA VAL A 126 3.28 5.08 -7.01
C VAL A 126 4.24 5.34 -8.15
N SER A 127 5.42 5.87 -7.83
CA SER A 127 6.54 6.08 -8.78
C SER A 127 7.55 4.94 -8.71
N ALA A 128 8.53 4.95 -9.62
CA ALA A 128 9.58 3.93 -9.67
C ALA A 128 10.40 3.84 -8.37
N GLY A 129 10.67 4.97 -7.69
CA GLY A 129 11.40 4.99 -6.42
C GLY A 129 10.64 4.36 -5.24
N MET A 130 9.35 4.07 -5.40
CA MET A 130 8.52 3.43 -4.38
C MET A 130 8.45 1.90 -4.54
N LEU A 131 9.09 1.35 -5.58
CA LEU A 131 9.23 -0.09 -5.77
C LEU A 131 10.40 -0.61 -4.93
N ASN A 132 10.19 -1.70 -4.19
CA ASN A 132 11.23 -2.36 -3.40
C ASN A 132 11.42 -3.83 -3.83
N PRO A 133 12.45 -4.12 -4.65
CA PRO A 133 12.75 -5.50 -5.06
C PRO A 133 13.37 -6.33 -3.93
N ASN A 134 13.88 -5.68 -2.88
CA ASN A 134 14.55 -6.32 -1.74
C ASN A 134 13.71 -6.28 -0.47
N SER A 135 12.38 -6.25 -0.61
CA SER A 135 11.47 -6.29 0.53
C SER A 135 11.69 -7.54 1.39
N GLN A 136 11.57 -7.39 2.72
CA GLN A 136 11.54 -8.52 3.66
C GLN A 136 10.36 -9.47 3.40
N TYR A 137 9.35 -9.02 2.67
CA TYR A 137 8.18 -9.79 2.26
C TYR A 137 8.18 -10.08 0.75
N TYR A 138 9.30 -10.58 0.26
CA TYR A 138 9.59 -10.91 -1.13
C TYR A 138 9.88 -9.67 -1.99
N VAL A 139 8.87 -9.02 -2.56
CA VAL A 139 8.92 -7.71 -3.21
C VAL A 139 7.74 -6.88 -2.74
N SER A 140 7.85 -5.56 -2.87
CA SER A 140 6.75 -4.66 -2.50
C SER A 140 6.77 -3.36 -3.30
N PHE A 141 5.67 -2.63 -3.23
CA PHE A 141 5.65 -1.21 -3.54
C PHE A 141 4.88 -0.45 -2.47
N ASN A 142 5.40 0.74 -2.13
CA ASN A 142 4.78 1.65 -1.17
C ASN A 142 3.62 2.39 -1.84
N LEU A 143 2.48 2.53 -1.15
CA LEU A 143 1.32 3.27 -1.65
C LEU A 143 1.55 4.79 -1.64
N GLY A 144 2.46 5.28 -0.78
CA GLY A 144 2.61 6.70 -0.53
C GLY A 144 1.59 7.25 0.47
N TYR A 145 1.18 6.40 1.43
CA TYR A 145 0.38 6.82 2.57
C TYR A 145 1.24 7.59 3.59
N PRO A 146 0.74 8.66 4.23
CA PRO A 146 -0.52 9.34 3.94
C PRO A 146 -0.43 10.18 2.66
N ASN A 147 -1.51 10.20 1.89
CA ASN A 147 -1.62 11.10 0.75
C ASN A 147 -1.92 12.54 1.22
N ARG A 148 -2.09 13.47 0.26
CA ARG A 148 -2.28 14.88 0.56
C ARG A 148 -3.50 15.18 1.43
N LEU A 149 -4.63 14.51 1.21
CA LEU A 149 -5.83 14.65 2.04
C LEU A 149 -5.61 14.12 3.46
N GLU A 150 -5.07 12.91 3.54
CA GLU A 150 -4.82 12.21 4.80
C GLU A 150 -3.83 12.97 5.68
N SER A 151 -2.73 13.47 5.06
CA SER A 151 -1.76 14.32 5.75
C SER A 151 -2.37 15.59 6.31
N ALA A 152 -3.20 16.27 5.52
CA ALA A 152 -3.87 17.49 5.95
C ALA A 152 -4.90 17.22 7.05
N LEU A 153 -5.56 16.06 7.05
CA LEU A 153 -6.47 15.62 8.11
C LEU A 153 -5.72 15.18 9.39
N GLY A 154 -4.39 15.19 9.40
CA GLY A 154 -3.57 14.77 10.54
C GLY A 154 -3.49 13.27 10.71
N TYR A 155 -3.74 12.49 9.65
CA TYR A 155 -3.58 11.04 9.70
C TYR A 155 -2.10 10.66 9.75
N THR A 156 -1.78 9.65 10.53
CA THR A 156 -0.40 9.23 10.80
C THR A 156 -0.16 7.77 10.44
N GLY A 157 1.09 7.46 10.17
CA GLY A 157 1.58 6.15 9.74
C GLY A 157 2.36 6.28 8.44
N GLU A 158 3.09 5.23 8.12
CA GLU A 158 3.95 5.19 6.93
C GLU A 158 4.14 3.75 6.48
N ALA A 159 4.85 3.57 5.36
CA ALA A 159 5.24 2.26 4.86
C ALA A 159 4.07 1.28 4.63
N LEU A 160 2.92 1.81 4.17
CA LEU A 160 1.77 1.00 3.76
C LEU A 160 2.01 0.48 2.35
N MET A 161 2.07 -0.84 2.20
CA MET A 161 2.57 -1.49 0.99
C MET A 161 1.58 -2.51 0.43
N VAL A 162 1.76 -2.81 -0.85
CA VAL A 162 1.36 -4.10 -1.45
C VAL A 162 2.61 -4.98 -1.47
N HIS A 163 2.56 -6.17 -0.86
CA HIS A 163 3.73 -7.04 -0.68
C HIS A 163 3.35 -8.53 -0.66
N GLY A 164 4.33 -9.40 -0.61
CA GLY A 164 4.18 -10.85 -0.51
C GLY A 164 3.99 -11.37 0.91
N ALA A 165 4.27 -12.65 1.11
CA ALA A 165 4.27 -13.37 2.39
C ALA A 165 2.91 -13.46 3.11
N CYS A 166 1.80 -13.03 2.50
CA CYS A 166 0.44 -13.30 2.97
C CYS A 166 0.14 -12.91 4.43
N SER A 167 0.86 -11.91 4.98
CA SER A 167 0.69 -11.43 6.37
C SER A 167 0.54 -9.91 6.38
N SER A 168 -0.41 -9.37 7.14
CA SER A 168 -0.69 -7.94 7.17
C SER A 168 -0.79 -7.37 8.59
N SER A 169 -0.24 -6.18 8.75
CA SER A 169 -0.40 -5.30 9.92
C SER A 169 -0.73 -3.85 9.51
N GLY A 170 -1.52 -3.69 8.43
CA GLY A 170 -1.89 -2.40 7.82
C GLY A 170 -1.67 -2.36 6.31
N CYS A 171 -1.06 -3.39 5.73
CA CYS A 171 -0.74 -3.50 4.31
C CYS A 171 -1.76 -4.36 3.55
N TYR A 172 -1.55 -4.46 2.23
CA TYR A 172 -2.23 -5.38 1.34
C TYR A 172 -1.28 -6.53 0.98
N ALA A 173 -1.50 -7.70 1.57
CA ALA A 173 -0.63 -8.85 1.41
C ALA A 173 -1.16 -9.82 0.34
N MET A 174 -0.29 -10.14 -0.61
CA MET A 174 -0.51 -11.09 -1.69
C MET A 174 0.32 -12.35 -1.44
N THR A 175 0.12 -13.40 -2.24
CA THR A 175 1.13 -14.47 -2.33
C THR A 175 2.39 -13.96 -3.04
N ASP A 176 3.53 -14.60 -2.81
CA ASP A 176 4.79 -14.21 -3.45
C ASP A 176 4.68 -14.25 -4.98
N ALA A 177 4.07 -15.31 -5.52
CA ALA A 177 3.86 -15.44 -6.96
C ALA A 177 3.00 -14.31 -7.53
N GLN A 178 1.94 -13.90 -6.83
CA GLN A 178 1.05 -12.85 -7.28
C GLN A 178 1.71 -11.48 -7.23
N VAL A 179 2.35 -11.13 -6.09
CA VAL A 179 3.01 -9.82 -5.99
C VAL A 179 4.21 -9.74 -6.94
N GLY A 180 4.92 -10.84 -7.18
CA GLY A 180 5.99 -10.90 -8.18
C GLY A 180 5.49 -10.57 -9.58
N GLU A 181 4.35 -11.13 -9.98
CA GLU A 181 3.72 -10.83 -11.27
C GLU A 181 3.22 -9.38 -11.34
N ILE A 182 2.54 -8.88 -10.28
CA ILE A 182 2.08 -7.49 -10.19
C ILE A 182 3.28 -6.53 -10.27
N TYR A 183 4.33 -6.80 -9.49
CA TYR A 183 5.56 -6.01 -9.48
C TYR A 183 6.19 -5.90 -10.89
N ALA A 184 6.32 -7.02 -11.59
CA ALA A 184 6.85 -7.05 -12.93
C ALA A 184 6.02 -6.23 -13.93
N ILE A 185 4.67 -6.27 -13.79
CA ILE A 185 3.75 -5.50 -14.63
C ILE A 185 3.92 -3.99 -14.39
N VAL A 186 3.91 -3.56 -13.12
CA VAL A 186 4.00 -2.12 -12.79
C VAL A 186 5.40 -1.57 -13.10
N ALA A 187 6.45 -2.35 -12.85
CA ALA A 187 7.82 -1.96 -13.18
C ALA A 187 8.00 -1.73 -14.69
N ARG A 188 7.42 -2.57 -15.54
CA ARG A 188 7.49 -2.41 -17.00
C ARG A 188 6.72 -1.18 -17.49
N ALA A 189 5.59 -0.86 -16.89
CA ALA A 189 4.83 0.36 -17.24
C ALA A 189 5.62 1.63 -16.86
N LEU A 190 6.22 1.66 -15.68
CA LEU A 190 7.07 2.79 -15.24
C LEU A 190 8.32 2.93 -16.12
N GLN A 191 8.99 1.83 -16.48
CA GLN A 191 10.11 1.82 -17.43
C GLN A 191 9.69 2.28 -18.84
N GLY A 192 8.43 2.07 -19.20
CA GLY A 192 7.84 2.50 -20.46
C GLY A 192 7.46 3.97 -20.55
N GLY A 193 7.78 4.77 -19.53
CA GLY A 193 7.57 6.22 -19.51
C GLY A 193 6.36 6.69 -18.69
N GLN A 194 5.66 5.79 -17.99
CA GLN A 194 4.66 6.21 -17.02
C GLN A 194 5.38 6.76 -15.78
N ASP A 195 5.24 8.06 -15.47
CA ASP A 195 5.89 8.69 -14.31
C ASP A 195 5.46 8.05 -12.99
N ARG A 196 4.15 7.85 -12.84
CA ARG A 196 3.53 7.20 -11.67
C ARG A 196 2.25 6.49 -12.07
N PHE A 197 1.94 5.39 -11.43
CA PHE A 197 0.62 4.77 -11.59
C PHE A 197 -0.29 5.06 -10.39
N GLN A 198 -1.59 5.14 -10.67
CA GLN A 198 -2.59 5.36 -9.63
C GLN A 198 -2.99 4.03 -9.00
N VAL A 199 -3.10 4.04 -7.66
CA VAL A 199 -3.73 2.98 -6.88
C VAL A 199 -5.01 3.54 -6.26
N GLN A 200 -6.13 2.90 -6.56
CA GLN A 200 -7.46 3.22 -6.05
C GLN A 200 -7.86 2.15 -5.03
N ALA A 201 -7.80 2.46 -3.74
CA ALA A 201 -8.15 1.54 -2.67
C ALA A 201 -9.54 1.85 -2.12
N TYR A 202 -10.43 0.87 -2.21
CA TYR A 202 -11.85 1.01 -1.88
C TYR A 202 -12.26 0.05 -0.75
N PRO A 203 -13.28 0.41 0.06
CA PRO A 203 -13.84 -0.49 1.06
C PRO A 203 -14.46 -1.74 0.42
N PHE A 204 -15.14 -1.56 -0.70
CA PHE A 204 -15.85 -2.58 -1.47
C PHE A 204 -16.06 -2.08 -2.91
N ARG A 205 -16.56 -2.92 -3.80
CA ARG A 205 -17.05 -2.45 -5.10
C ARG A 205 -18.22 -1.49 -4.88
N MET A 206 -18.05 -0.22 -5.25
CA MET A 206 -18.98 0.86 -4.86
C MET A 206 -20.23 0.91 -5.74
N THR A 207 -20.84 -0.25 -5.97
CA THR A 207 -22.14 -0.38 -6.62
C THR A 207 -23.24 0.18 -5.73
N ALA A 208 -24.36 0.61 -6.31
CA ALA A 208 -25.53 1.09 -5.56
C ALA A 208 -25.96 0.08 -4.49
N ARG A 209 -25.99 -1.22 -4.81
CA ARG A 209 -26.32 -2.30 -3.87
C ARG A 209 -25.41 -2.32 -2.64
N ASN A 210 -24.09 -2.24 -2.86
CA ASN A 210 -23.13 -2.28 -1.75
C ASN A 210 -23.18 -1.00 -0.92
N MET A 211 -23.36 0.17 -1.57
CA MET A 211 -23.55 1.44 -0.87
C MET A 211 -24.78 1.40 0.04
N VAL A 212 -25.88 0.86 -0.44
CA VAL A 212 -27.11 0.67 0.37
C VAL A 212 -26.87 -0.30 1.53
N ALA A 213 -26.19 -1.42 1.29
CA ALA A 213 -25.88 -2.39 2.35
C ALA A 213 -25.12 -1.75 3.51
N HIS A 214 -24.24 -0.78 3.22
CA HIS A 214 -23.40 -0.08 4.19
C HIS A 214 -23.93 1.31 4.59
N ARG A 215 -25.14 1.70 4.20
CA ARG A 215 -25.66 3.07 4.35
C ARG A 215 -25.58 3.68 5.75
N ASN A 216 -25.61 2.84 6.78
CA ASN A 216 -25.56 3.27 8.19
C ASN A 216 -24.13 3.24 8.77
N ASP A 217 -23.11 2.97 7.95
CA ASP A 217 -21.72 2.99 8.40
C ASP A 217 -21.24 4.44 8.63
N PRO A 218 -20.53 4.74 9.72
CA PRO A 218 -20.03 6.08 10.00
C PRO A 218 -19.05 6.60 8.92
N ASN A 219 -18.44 5.71 8.13
CA ASN A 219 -17.55 6.10 7.02
C ASN A 219 -18.31 6.48 5.73
N MET A 220 -19.63 6.36 5.70
CA MET A 220 -20.41 6.65 4.49
C MET A 220 -20.15 8.04 3.88
N PRO A 221 -19.99 9.13 4.65
CA PRO A 221 -19.63 10.43 4.06
C PRO A 221 -18.31 10.38 3.28
N PHE A 222 -17.29 9.73 3.82
CA PHE A 222 -15.99 9.53 3.15
C PHE A 222 -16.16 8.64 1.91
N TRP A 223 -16.87 7.54 2.02
CA TRP A 223 -17.10 6.62 0.89
C TRP A 223 -17.88 7.24 -0.26
N LYS A 224 -18.76 8.19 0.01
CA LYS A 224 -19.42 8.96 -1.05
C LYS A 224 -18.40 9.74 -1.90
N THR A 225 -17.36 10.30 -1.26
CA THR A 225 -16.30 10.97 -2.02
C THR A 225 -15.45 10.00 -2.83
N LEU A 226 -15.16 8.81 -2.29
CA LEU A 226 -14.46 7.77 -3.05
C LEU A 226 -15.27 7.30 -4.27
N LYS A 227 -16.61 7.23 -4.10
CA LYS A 227 -17.50 6.80 -5.16
C LYS A 227 -17.48 7.73 -6.38
N GLU A 228 -17.29 9.02 -6.20
CA GLU A 228 -17.19 9.96 -7.34
C GLU A 228 -16.05 9.54 -8.30
N GLY A 229 -14.86 9.23 -7.76
CA GLY A 229 -13.74 8.75 -8.57
C GLY A 229 -13.92 7.32 -9.09
N TYR A 230 -14.59 6.47 -8.31
CA TYR A 230 -14.97 5.12 -8.74
C TYR A 230 -15.89 5.17 -9.95
N ASP A 231 -16.96 5.95 -9.91
CA ASP A 231 -17.95 6.07 -10.99
C ASP A 231 -17.33 6.66 -12.25
N TYR A 232 -16.47 7.68 -12.10
CA TYR A 232 -15.75 8.22 -13.24
C TYR A 232 -14.97 7.13 -13.98
N PHE A 233 -14.21 6.29 -13.25
CA PHE A 233 -13.48 5.20 -13.87
C PHE A 233 -14.41 4.15 -14.50
N GLU A 234 -15.51 3.80 -13.83
CA GLU A 234 -16.48 2.82 -14.38
C GLU A 234 -17.13 3.32 -15.67
N VAL A 235 -17.44 4.62 -15.75
CA VAL A 235 -18.09 5.23 -16.92
C VAL A 235 -17.11 5.41 -18.07
N THR A 236 -15.87 5.85 -17.78
CA THR A 236 -14.95 6.32 -18.81
C THR A 236 -13.84 5.35 -19.15
N ARG A 237 -13.50 4.45 -18.24
CA ARG A 237 -12.28 3.64 -18.29
C ARG A 237 -11.01 4.49 -18.38
N ARG A 238 -11.05 5.69 -17.81
CA ARG A 238 -9.92 6.62 -17.70
C ARG A 238 -9.57 6.86 -16.25
N GLN A 239 -8.30 7.13 -16.00
CA GLN A 239 -7.84 7.52 -14.66
C GLN A 239 -8.42 8.88 -14.30
N PRO A 240 -9.11 9.02 -13.14
CA PRO A 240 -9.57 10.33 -12.68
C PRO A 240 -8.37 11.20 -12.28
N LYS A 241 -8.39 12.49 -12.65
CA LYS A 241 -7.55 13.49 -12.01
C LYS A 241 -8.06 13.69 -10.59
N VAL A 242 -7.19 13.61 -9.60
CA VAL A 242 -7.55 13.73 -8.18
C VAL A 242 -6.93 14.98 -7.61
N SER A 243 -7.78 15.88 -7.15
CA SER A 243 -7.42 17.09 -6.39
C SER A 243 -7.98 17.00 -4.98
N VAL A 244 -7.56 17.90 -4.09
CA VAL A 244 -7.99 17.91 -2.68
C VAL A 244 -8.26 19.32 -2.22
N CYS A 245 -9.50 19.59 -1.79
CA CYS A 245 -9.92 20.80 -1.10
C CYS A 245 -11.23 20.54 -0.35
N GLY A 246 -11.64 21.41 0.55
CA GLY A 246 -12.87 21.23 1.33
C GLY A 246 -12.89 19.95 2.14
N ARG A 247 -11.72 19.48 2.60
CA ARG A 247 -11.52 18.25 3.38
C ARG A 247 -11.94 16.96 2.65
N ARG A 248 -11.93 16.96 1.31
CA ARG A 248 -12.35 15.82 0.48
C ARG A 248 -11.59 15.73 -0.83
N TYR A 249 -11.69 14.59 -1.48
CA TYR A 249 -11.27 14.45 -2.87
C TYR A 249 -12.22 15.21 -3.80
N VAL A 250 -11.66 15.78 -4.85
CA VAL A 250 -12.37 16.42 -5.95
C VAL A 250 -11.80 15.86 -7.25
N PHE A 251 -12.68 15.53 -8.20
CA PHE A 251 -12.26 14.82 -9.40
C PHE A 251 -12.45 15.66 -10.66
N ASN A 252 -11.48 15.56 -11.58
CA ASN A 252 -11.52 16.13 -12.92
C ASN A 252 -11.87 17.62 -12.93
N SER A 253 -11.42 18.34 -11.92
CA SER A 253 -11.59 19.77 -11.78
C SER A 253 -10.29 20.49 -12.13
N GLU A 254 -10.41 21.62 -12.79
CA GLU A 254 -9.32 22.54 -13.07
C GLU A 254 -9.56 23.86 -12.34
N PHE A 255 -8.59 24.29 -11.59
CA PHE A 255 -8.64 25.49 -10.79
C PHE A 255 -7.80 26.57 -11.48
N ALA A 256 -8.29 27.80 -11.52
CA ALA A 256 -7.63 28.90 -12.23
C ALA A 256 -6.19 29.17 -11.74
N GLU A 257 -5.96 28.97 -10.44
CA GLU A 257 -4.64 29.19 -9.80
C GLU A 257 -3.85 27.87 -9.60
N GLY A 258 -4.22 26.80 -10.30
CA GLY A 258 -3.62 25.47 -10.13
C GLY A 258 -4.20 24.71 -8.94
N GLU A 259 -3.51 23.65 -8.50
CA GLU A 259 -3.99 22.80 -7.39
C GLU A 259 -4.16 23.60 -6.10
N PRO A 260 -5.31 23.49 -5.39
CA PRO A 260 -5.58 24.22 -4.16
C PRO A 260 -4.46 24.03 -3.13
N ALA A 261 -3.90 25.13 -2.61
CA ALA A 261 -2.74 25.06 -1.70
C ALA A 261 -3.11 24.38 -0.36
N ASP A 262 -4.28 24.71 0.20
CA ASP A 262 -4.78 24.14 1.45
C ASP A 262 -5.88 23.10 1.19
N PRO A 263 -5.62 21.81 1.47
CA PRO A 263 -6.62 20.74 1.34
C PRO A 263 -7.84 20.89 2.26
N LEU A 264 -7.73 21.64 3.35
CA LEU A 264 -8.80 21.79 4.35
C LEU A 264 -9.70 23.01 4.06
N ALA A 265 -9.18 24.00 3.35
CA ALA A 265 -9.94 25.18 2.96
C ALA A 265 -11.04 24.85 1.94
N ALA A 266 -12.04 25.70 1.86
CA ALA A 266 -13.09 25.60 0.84
C ALA A 266 -12.47 25.51 -0.57
N CYS A 267 -13.09 24.73 -1.44
CA CYS A 267 -12.61 24.61 -2.82
C CYS A 267 -12.73 25.95 -3.54
N PRO A 268 -11.65 26.41 -4.20
CA PRO A 268 -11.75 27.55 -5.11
C PRO A 268 -12.73 27.27 -6.27
N PRO A 269 -13.19 28.29 -6.98
CA PRO A 269 -13.93 28.09 -8.23
C PRO A 269 -13.16 27.19 -9.18
N ALA A 270 -13.84 26.22 -9.74
CA ALA A 270 -13.21 25.23 -10.63
C ALA A 270 -14.12 24.93 -11.81
N VAL A 271 -13.50 24.63 -12.95
CA VAL A 271 -14.18 24.13 -14.13
C VAL A 271 -14.08 22.61 -14.14
N ASN A 272 -15.22 21.94 -14.24
CA ASN A 272 -15.25 20.49 -14.43
C ASN A 272 -14.82 20.15 -15.86
N GLN A 273 -13.83 19.26 -15.98
CA GLN A 273 -13.25 18.84 -17.26
C GLN A 273 -13.98 17.64 -17.89
N ASN A 274 -15.10 17.22 -17.32
CA ASN A 274 -15.87 16.12 -17.90
C ASN A 274 -16.57 16.56 -19.19
N ASP A 275 -16.43 15.76 -20.23
CA ASP A 275 -17.27 15.82 -21.42
C ASP A 275 -18.75 15.79 -21.01
N PRO A 276 -19.66 16.54 -21.69
CA PRO A 276 -21.09 16.56 -21.38
C PRO A 276 -21.74 15.17 -21.33
N LEU A 277 -21.34 14.25 -22.22
CA LEU A 277 -21.85 12.89 -22.21
C LEU A 277 -21.37 12.12 -20.97
N VAL A 278 -20.11 12.31 -20.56
CA VAL A 278 -19.59 11.74 -19.33
C VAL A 278 -20.30 12.31 -18.11
N ALA A 279 -20.53 13.63 -18.09
CA ALA A 279 -21.25 14.29 -17.00
C ALA A 279 -22.69 13.75 -16.87
N SER A 280 -23.39 13.56 -18.00
CA SER A 280 -24.74 12.96 -18.01
C SER A 280 -24.75 11.54 -17.43
N ARG A 281 -23.82 10.70 -17.86
CA ARG A 281 -23.70 9.31 -17.32
C ARG A 281 -23.38 9.28 -15.83
N LEU A 282 -22.52 10.18 -15.36
CA LEU A 282 -22.22 10.29 -13.92
C LEU A 282 -23.45 10.75 -13.13
N ALA A 283 -24.24 11.67 -13.67
CA ALA A 283 -25.50 12.09 -13.05
C ALA A 283 -26.52 10.94 -12.98
N GLU A 284 -26.60 10.10 -14.00
CA GLU A 284 -27.44 8.88 -13.98
C GLU A 284 -26.99 7.91 -12.88
N GLU A 285 -25.69 7.67 -12.70
CA GLU A 285 -25.19 6.81 -11.61
C GLU A 285 -25.48 7.40 -10.23
N GLN A 286 -25.38 8.72 -10.07
CA GLN A 286 -25.77 9.40 -8.83
C GLN A 286 -27.28 9.26 -8.55
N GLN A 287 -28.11 9.41 -9.56
CA GLN A 287 -29.57 9.24 -9.42
C GLN A 287 -29.94 7.80 -9.07
N LYS A 288 -29.34 6.81 -9.76
CA LYS A 288 -29.52 5.38 -9.41
C LYS A 288 -29.14 5.10 -7.95
N LEU A 289 -28.03 5.68 -7.48
CA LEU A 289 -27.65 5.56 -6.07
C LEU A 289 -28.67 6.20 -5.14
N ALA A 290 -29.14 7.42 -5.45
CA ALA A 290 -30.11 8.13 -4.62
C ALA A 290 -31.41 7.33 -4.48
N VAL A 291 -31.94 6.79 -5.59
CA VAL A 291 -33.12 5.92 -5.59
C VAL A 291 -32.86 4.66 -4.75
N ALA A 292 -31.75 3.96 -5.00
CA ALA A 292 -31.41 2.76 -4.24
C ALA A 292 -31.26 3.03 -2.72
N MET A 293 -30.70 4.20 -2.35
CA MET A 293 -30.53 4.60 -0.96
C MET A 293 -31.87 4.93 -0.28
N SER A 294 -32.89 5.41 -1.01
CA SER A 294 -34.21 5.69 -0.46
C SER A 294 -35.07 4.43 -0.30
N GLU A 295 -34.95 3.48 -1.21
CA GLU A 295 -35.81 2.29 -1.29
C GLU A 295 -35.18 1.05 -0.63
N GLY A 296 -33.86 0.97 -0.61
CA GLY A 296 -33.13 -0.20 -0.17
C GLY A 296 -33.08 -0.37 1.34
N THR A 297 -32.95 -1.60 1.77
CA THR A 297 -32.69 -1.97 3.17
C THR A 297 -31.21 -2.25 3.38
N SER A 298 -30.65 -1.84 4.53
CA SER A 298 -29.29 -2.22 4.91
C SER A 298 -29.22 -3.73 5.15
N ALA A 299 -28.14 -4.34 4.64
CA ALA A 299 -27.85 -5.73 4.98
C ALA A 299 -27.08 -5.80 6.32
N PRO A 300 -27.18 -6.94 7.05
CA PRO A 300 -26.26 -7.18 8.15
C PRO A 300 -24.82 -7.10 7.67
N LEU A 301 -24.01 -6.26 8.30
CA LEU A 301 -22.61 -6.09 7.94
C LEU A 301 -21.79 -7.25 8.46
N SER A 302 -20.86 -7.75 7.65
CA SER A 302 -19.88 -8.72 8.10
C SER A 302 -19.00 -8.11 9.19
N ALA A 303 -18.94 -8.76 10.36
CA ALA A 303 -18.03 -8.33 11.41
C ALA A 303 -16.61 -8.79 11.08
N TYR A 304 -15.73 -7.84 10.77
CA TYR A 304 -14.30 -8.10 10.59
C TYR A 304 -13.63 -8.11 11.97
N VAL A 305 -13.04 -9.25 12.34
CA VAL A 305 -12.25 -9.36 13.58
C VAL A 305 -10.88 -8.71 13.34
N ASP A 306 -10.24 -9.03 12.20
CA ASP A 306 -8.92 -8.51 11.85
C ASP A 306 -8.72 -8.56 10.32
N GLY A 307 -9.41 -7.68 9.59
CA GLY A 307 -9.29 -7.56 8.15
C GLY A 307 -9.96 -8.67 7.35
N GLY A 308 -9.45 -8.95 6.18
CA GLY A 308 -10.07 -9.87 5.25
C GLY A 308 -9.08 -10.80 4.53
N MET A 309 -9.66 -11.82 3.93
CA MET A 309 -8.99 -12.83 3.13
C MET A 309 -9.96 -13.25 2.00
N HIS A 310 -9.42 -13.38 0.78
CA HIS A 310 -10.25 -13.82 -0.34
C HIS A 310 -10.85 -15.23 -0.09
N PRO A 311 -12.09 -15.48 -0.52
CA PRO A 311 -12.76 -16.77 -0.29
C PRO A 311 -11.97 -18.00 -0.74
N SER A 312 -11.17 -17.91 -1.81
CA SER A 312 -10.32 -19.02 -2.27
C SER A 312 -9.27 -19.43 -1.23
N PHE A 313 -8.66 -18.47 -0.54
CA PHE A 313 -7.70 -18.78 0.52
C PHE A 313 -8.40 -19.27 1.79
N ARG A 314 -9.57 -18.72 2.11
CA ARG A 314 -10.40 -19.23 3.21
C ARG A 314 -10.83 -20.69 2.98
N ALA A 315 -11.14 -21.06 1.74
CA ALA A 315 -11.45 -22.44 1.38
C ALA A 315 -10.26 -23.38 1.65
N ILE A 316 -9.05 -22.99 1.25
CA ILE A 316 -7.81 -23.76 1.53
C ILE A 316 -7.61 -23.89 3.03
N LEU A 317 -7.74 -22.78 3.78
CA LEU A 317 -7.57 -22.78 5.23
C LEU A 317 -8.55 -23.75 5.92
N LYS A 318 -9.82 -23.77 5.49
CA LYS A 318 -10.86 -24.64 6.03
C LYS A 318 -10.67 -26.11 5.64
N SER A 319 -10.28 -26.40 4.39
CA SER A 319 -10.15 -27.77 3.89
C SER A 319 -8.85 -28.45 4.28
N SER A 320 -7.75 -27.71 4.33
CA SER A 320 -6.39 -28.26 4.40
C SER A 320 -5.59 -27.71 5.59
N GLY A 321 -6.16 -26.76 6.32
CA GLY A 321 -5.57 -26.18 7.53
C GLY A 321 -4.45 -25.17 7.29
N ALA A 322 -4.00 -24.54 8.36
CA ALA A 322 -3.04 -23.45 8.35
C ALA A 322 -1.67 -23.84 7.75
N LYS A 323 -1.20 -25.06 8.00
CA LYS A 323 0.08 -25.55 7.48
C LYS A 323 0.09 -25.69 5.96
N ALA A 324 -1.00 -26.22 5.38
CA ALA A 324 -1.16 -26.32 3.94
C ALA A 324 -1.29 -24.93 3.30
N MET A 325 -2.01 -24.02 3.94
CA MET A 325 -2.09 -22.62 3.51
C MET A 325 -0.70 -21.98 3.46
N ALA A 326 0.10 -22.10 4.51
CA ALA A 326 1.44 -21.52 4.57
C ALA A 326 2.36 -22.01 3.45
N SER A 327 2.28 -23.31 3.07
CA SER A 327 3.10 -23.85 1.99
C SER A 327 2.70 -23.36 0.60
N GLN A 328 1.46 -22.90 0.41
CA GLN A 328 0.95 -22.45 -0.89
C GLN A 328 1.11 -20.94 -1.12
N VAL A 329 1.27 -20.14 -0.05
CA VAL A 329 1.23 -18.67 -0.15
C VAL A 329 2.59 -18.00 -0.16
N SER A 330 3.63 -18.67 0.31
CA SER A 330 4.99 -18.13 0.30
C SER A 330 5.99 -19.19 -0.16
N GLY A 331 6.69 -18.94 -1.26
CA GLY A 331 7.79 -19.77 -1.74
C GLY A 331 9.09 -19.57 -0.97
N THR A 332 9.14 -18.57 -0.09
CA THR A 332 10.31 -18.18 0.69
C THR A 332 9.96 -18.08 2.17
N LYS A 333 10.92 -18.47 3.03
CA LYS A 333 10.79 -18.34 4.48
C LYS A 333 11.04 -16.87 4.89
N TYR A 334 10.08 -16.02 4.69
CA TYR A 334 10.13 -14.65 5.23
C TYR A 334 9.59 -14.62 6.65
N PRO A 335 10.15 -13.78 7.53
CA PRO A 335 9.55 -13.56 8.84
C PRO A 335 8.17 -12.96 8.66
N ILE A 336 7.15 -13.69 9.06
CA ILE A 336 5.76 -13.22 9.02
C ILE A 336 5.54 -12.38 10.27
N SER A 337 5.12 -11.13 10.10
CA SER A 337 4.90 -10.19 11.21
C SER A 337 3.83 -10.63 12.21
N ARG A 338 2.88 -11.45 11.76
CA ARG A 338 1.75 -11.95 12.56
C ARG A 338 1.35 -13.36 12.08
N PRO A 339 2.17 -14.38 12.40
CA PRO A 339 1.92 -15.74 11.89
C PRO A 339 0.54 -16.28 12.28
N GLU A 340 0.11 -16.02 13.52
CA GLU A 340 -1.18 -16.46 14.06
C GLU A 340 -2.36 -15.81 13.31
N ALA A 341 -2.26 -14.54 13.00
CA ALA A 341 -3.30 -13.81 12.24
C ALA A 341 -3.26 -14.13 10.75
N ALA A 342 -2.06 -14.32 10.17
CA ALA A 342 -1.92 -14.64 8.75
C ALA A 342 -2.64 -15.94 8.37
N LEU A 343 -2.72 -16.89 9.29
CA LEU A 343 -3.28 -18.23 9.08
C LEU A 343 -4.63 -18.45 9.78
N ALA A 344 -5.19 -17.41 10.43
CA ALA A 344 -6.50 -17.45 11.05
C ALA A 344 -7.60 -16.97 10.09
N ASP A 345 -8.85 -17.45 10.26
CA ASP A 345 -10.00 -16.88 9.56
C ASP A 345 -10.23 -15.44 10.08
N PRO A 346 -10.21 -14.41 9.21
CA PRO A 346 -10.33 -13.02 9.63
C PRO A 346 -11.74 -12.61 10.02
N PHE A 347 -12.74 -13.43 9.77
CA PHE A 347 -14.14 -13.13 10.06
C PHE A 347 -14.58 -13.77 11.38
N ALA A 348 -15.31 -13.00 12.20
CA ALA A 348 -16.03 -13.61 13.31
C ALA A 348 -17.03 -14.64 12.78
N SER A 349 -17.10 -15.80 13.42
CA SER A 349 -18.28 -16.63 13.27
C SER A 349 -19.44 -15.84 13.86
N VAL A 350 -20.33 -15.35 13.02
CA VAL A 350 -21.65 -14.88 13.48
C VAL A 350 -22.33 -16.11 14.05
N ARG A 351 -22.37 -16.23 15.38
CA ARG A 351 -23.19 -17.21 16.08
C ARG A 351 -24.62 -16.70 16.18
#